data_caaf8f4900212ecf4b51f2fea65dfb86
#
_entry.id   caaf8f4900212ecf4b51f2fea65dfb86
#
_cell.length_a   1.000
_cell.length_b   1.000
_cell.length_c   1.000
_cell.angle_alpha   90.00
_cell.angle_beta   90.00
_cell.angle_gamma   90.00
#
_symmetry.space_group_name_H-M   'P 1'
#
loop_
_entity.id
_entity.type
_entity.pdbx_description
1 polymer ?
#
loop_
_entity_poly.entity_id
_entity_poly.type
_entity_poly.pdbx_seq_one_letter_code
_entity_poly.pdbx_strand_id
1 'polypeptide(L)'
;CLNASLAGLVAITAPCDVADATGAIVIGAVSGVLVVFGVWLLDNKLRVDDPVGAVAVHMMNGIWGTIAVGLFATDSTPTYSLADANGDKLLGLFYGGGFKLLGIQLTGMLATAAWTAVTITITFLIIKKIFGLRVSAEEEITGLDATEHGLETAYAGFMTYGDHISSDCTTTVSTPAIPENAVPEDEAVPVQVMSGGTGVASDVKL
;
A
#
# COMPACT_ATOMS: atom_id res chain seq x y z
N CYS A 1 -10.02 -1.28 -8.06
CA CYS A 1 -11.32 -0.90 -7.48
C CYS A 1 -11.32 -1.00 -5.95
N LEU A 2 -10.89 -2.12 -5.35
CA LEU A 2 -10.92 -2.31 -3.88
C LEU A 2 -10.13 -1.23 -3.13
N ASN A 3 -8.90 -0.93 -3.55
CA ASN A 3 -8.07 0.10 -2.92
C ASN A 3 -8.71 1.50 -2.99
N ALA A 4 -9.48 1.80 -4.03
CA ALA A 4 -10.18 3.08 -4.12
C ALA A 4 -11.31 3.19 -3.09
N SER A 5 -12.04 2.10 -2.84
CA SER A 5 -13.07 2.06 -1.78
C SER A 5 -12.44 2.24 -0.40
N LEU A 6 -11.33 1.53 -0.12
CA LEU A 6 -10.59 1.67 1.13
C LEU A 6 -10.05 3.09 1.31
N ALA A 7 -9.47 3.67 0.26
CA ALA A 7 -8.94 5.04 0.29
C ALA A 7 -10.05 6.07 0.62
N GLY A 8 -11.24 5.90 0.05
CA GLY A 8 -12.41 6.73 0.36
C GLY A 8 -12.82 6.64 1.82
N LEU A 9 -12.85 5.43 2.38
CA LEU A 9 -13.14 5.20 3.80
C LEU A 9 -12.08 5.84 4.70
N VAL A 10 -10.80 5.74 4.36
CA VAL A 10 -9.71 6.38 5.09
C VAL A 10 -9.86 7.90 5.05
N ALA A 11 -10.11 8.48 3.87
CA ALA A 11 -10.22 9.93 3.71
C ALA A 11 -11.41 10.54 4.47
N ILE A 12 -12.54 9.83 4.56
CA ILE A 12 -13.72 10.33 5.28
C ILE A 12 -13.64 10.09 6.79
N THR A 13 -12.71 9.30 7.28
CA THR A 13 -12.63 8.95 8.71
C THR A 13 -12.45 10.19 9.59
N ALA A 14 -11.54 11.10 9.24
CA ALA A 14 -11.31 12.30 10.02
C ALA A 14 -12.50 13.29 9.96
N PRO A 15 -13.13 13.58 8.80
CA PRO A 15 -14.23 14.53 8.71
C PRO A 15 -15.62 13.90 8.87
N CYS A 16 -15.76 12.64 9.29
CA CYS A 16 -17.02 11.88 9.24
C CYS A 16 -18.17 12.50 10.06
N ASP A 17 -17.86 13.25 11.10
CA ASP A 17 -18.83 13.91 12.00
C ASP A 17 -19.02 15.40 11.70
N VAL A 18 -18.19 15.96 10.85
CA VAL A 18 -18.17 17.41 10.57
C VAL A 18 -18.36 17.77 9.09
N ALA A 19 -18.33 16.80 8.18
CA ALA A 19 -18.59 17.03 6.76
C ALA A 19 -20.05 16.72 6.39
N ASP A 20 -20.67 17.55 5.58
CA ASP A 20 -21.97 17.27 4.99
C ASP A 20 -21.86 16.29 3.79
N ALA A 21 -23.02 15.93 3.23
CA ALA A 21 -23.08 14.99 2.10
C ALA A 21 -22.29 15.49 0.87
N THR A 22 -22.31 16.79 0.61
CA THR A 22 -21.58 17.40 -0.52
C THR A 22 -20.06 17.29 -0.29
N GLY A 23 -19.62 17.66 0.90
CA GLY A 23 -18.22 17.49 1.31
C GLY A 23 -17.76 16.04 1.21
N ALA A 24 -18.57 15.10 1.70
CA ALA A 24 -18.26 13.69 1.64
C ALA A 24 -18.07 13.15 0.21
N ILE A 25 -18.92 13.57 -0.73
CA ILE A 25 -18.78 13.20 -2.15
C ILE A 25 -17.47 13.72 -2.74
N VAL A 26 -17.15 15.00 -2.48
CA VAL A 26 -15.90 15.60 -2.99
C VAL A 26 -14.67 14.93 -2.37
N ILE A 27 -14.69 14.68 -1.06
CA ILE A 27 -13.61 14.02 -0.34
C ILE A 27 -13.35 12.64 -0.92
N GLY A 28 -14.40 11.83 -1.16
CA GLY A 28 -14.30 10.50 -1.75
C GLY A 28 -13.81 10.52 -3.21
N ALA A 29 -14.29 11.47 -4.02
CA ALA A 29 -13.86 11.62 -5.41
C ALA A 29 -12.35 11.94 -5.51
N VAL A 30 -11.87 12.89 -4.71
CA VAL A 30 -10.44 13.23 -4.64
C VAL A 30 -9.62 12.05 -4.14
N SER A 31 -10.11 11.32 -3.14
CA SER A 31 -9.47 10.11 -2.62
C SER A 31 -9.26 9.05 -3.69
N GLY A 32 -10.28 8.80 -4.53
CA GLY A 32 -10.18 7.86 -5.64
C GLY A 32 -9.09 8.21 -6.65
N VAL A 33 -8.91 9.50 -6.95
CA VAL A 33 -7.82 9.99 -7.80
C VAL A 33 -6.46 9.88 -7.10
N LEU A 34 -6.40 10.26 -5.81
CA LEU A 34 -5.16 10.23 -5.04
C LEU A 34 -4.59 8.83 -4.90
N VAL A 35 -5.42 7.81 -4.69
CA VAL A 35 -4.90 6.44 -4.55
C VAL A 35 -4.30 5.92 -5.85
N VAL A 36 -4.93 6.18 -7.00
CA VAL A 36 -4.40 5.79 -8.31
C VAL A 36 -3.08 6.51 -8.60
N PHE A 37 -3.05 7.83 -8.36
CA PHE A 37 -1.84 8.62 -8.50
C PHE A 37 -0.74 8.16 -7.53
N GLY A 38 -1.10 7.85 -6.28
CA GLY A 38 -0.18 7.39 -5.25
C GLY A 38 0.50 6.08 -5.61
N VAL A 39 -0.26 5.08 -6.04
CA VAL A 39 0.29 3.81 -6.52
C VAL A 39 1.24 4.06 -7.69
N TRP A 40 0.80 4.80 -8.70
CA TRP A 40 1.65 5.13 -9.86
C TRP A 40 2.94 5.85 -9.44
N LEU A 41 2.87 6.79 -8.52
CA LEU A 41 4.01 7.57 -8.03
C LEU A 41 5.03 6.69 -7.32
N LEU A 42 4.55 5.82 -6.41
CA LEU A 42 5.41 4.90 -5.64
C LEU A 42 6.11 3.92 -6.57
N ASP A 43 5.36 3.23 -7.42
CA ASP A 43 5.90 2.18 -8.27
C ASP A 43 6.82 2.72 -9.37
N ASN A 44 6.37 3.77 -10.11
CA ASN A 44 7.08 4.20 -11.31
C ASN A 44 8.12 5.29 -11.08
N LYS A 45 7.93 6.16 -10.08
CA LYS A 45 8.84 7.29 -9.84
C LYS A 45 9.75 7.08 -8.65
N LEU A 46 9.19 6.69 -7.51
CA LEU A 46 9.95 6.52 -6.28
C LEU A 46 10.57 5.13 -6.18
N ARG A 47 10.03 4.16 -6.92
CA ARG A 47 10.46 2.74 -6.89
C ARG A 47 10.47 2.19 -5.46
N VAL A 48 9.44 2.56 -4.71
CA VAL A 48 9.19 2.06 -3.35
C VAL A 48 8.17 0.95 -3.45
N ASP A 49 8.52 -0.22 -2.95
CA ASP A 49 7.64 -1.37 -2.90
C ASP A 49 6.53 -1.15 -1.88
N ASP A 50 5.29 -1.08 -2.35
CA ASP A 50 4.08 -0.93 -1.52
C ASP A 50 3.03 -1.97 -1.98
N PRO A 51 3.28 -3.27 -1.73
CA PRO A 51 2.55 -4.38 -2.35
C PRO A 51 1.07 -4.38 -2.02
N VAL A 52 0.67 -3.84 -0.88
CA VAL A 52 -0.74 -3.75 -0.46
C VAL A 52 -1.33 -2.35 -0.60
N GLY A 53 -0.54 -1.38 -1.07
CA GLY A 53 -0.96 0.00 -1.20
C GLY A 53 -1.08 0.74 0.13
N ALA A 54 -0.32 0.33 1.17
CA ALA A 54 -0.42 0.92 2.50
C ALA A 54 -0.10 2.42 2.50
N VAL A 55 0.92 2.84 1.78
CA VAL A 55 1.30 4.25 1.65
C VAL A 55 0.25 5.01 0.83
N ALA A 56 -0.13 4.47 -0.33
CA ALA A 56 -1.09 5.12 -1.23
C ALA A 56 -2.50 5.21 -0.60
N VAL A 57 -2.97 4.14 0.07
CA VAL A 57 -4.32 4.08 0.65
C VAL A 57 -4.36 4.81 2.00
N HIS A 58 -3.46 4.48 2.93
CA HIS A 58 -3.58 4.97 4.31
C HIS A 58 -2.84 6.29 4.53
N MET A 59 -1.57 6.40 4.17
CA MET A 59 -0.82 7.62 4.44
C MET A 59 -1.33 8.79 3.60
N MET A 60 -1.43 8.65 2.28
CA MET A 60 -1.83 9.76 1.41
C MET A 60 -3.28 10.19 1.66
N ASN A 61 -4.19 9.23 1.82
CA ASN A 61 -5.59 9.55 2.06
C ASN A 61 -5.88 9.93 3.52
N GLY A 62 -5.08 9.50 4.48
CA GLY A 62 -5.14 10.00 5.86
C GLY A 62 -4.71 11.48 5.95
N ILE A 63 -3.64 11.86 5.23
CA ILE A 63 -3.23 13.26 5.08
C ILE A 63 -4.37 14.07 4.43
N TRP A 64 -4.92 13.57 3.33
CA TRP A 64 -6.04 14.22 2.65
C TRP A 64 -7.25 14.38 3.57
N GLY A 65 -7.67 13.33 4.29
CA GLY A 65 -8.79 13.39 5.23
C GLY A 65 -8.58 14.42 6.34
N THR A 66 -7.38 14.53 6.89
CA THR A 66 -7.05 15.55 7.89
C THR A 66 -7.14 16.96 7.32
N ILE A 67 -6.63 17.19 6.11
CA ILE A 67 -6.78 18.45 5.39
C ILE A 67 -8.27 18.74 5.12
N ALA A 68 -9.02 17.72 4.73
CA ALA A 68 -10.45 17.83 4.42
C ALA A 68 -11.29 18.33 5.60
N VAL A 69 -10.95 18.00 6.84
CA VAL A 69 -11.57 18.61 8.03
C VAL A 69 -11.42 20.14 7.98
N GLY A 70 -10.20 20.63 7.72
CA GLY A 70 -9.94 22.06 7.62
C GLY A 70 -10.64 22.76 6.46
N LEU A 71 -11.05 22.02 5.43
CA LEU A 71 -11.70 22.55 4.24
C LEU A 71 -13.22 22.46 4.33
N PHE A 72 -13.77 21.32 4.77
CA PHE A 72 -15.18 20.94 4.63
C PHE A 72 -15.97 20.89 5.95
N ALA A 73 -15.36 21.20 7.11
CA ALA A 73 -16.11 21.19 8.37
C ALA A 73 -17.24 22.22 8.35
N THR A 74 -18.46 21.75 8.68
CA THR A 74 -19.68 22.56 8.70
C THR A 74 -20.52 22.24 9.92
N ASP A 75 -21.17 23.25 10.49
CA ASP A 75 -22.05 23.11 11.66
C ASP A 75 -23.46 22.63 11.31
N SER A 76 -23.69 22.30 10.04
CA SER A 76 -24.97 21.71 9.60
C SER A 76 -25.11 20.23 10.01
N THR A 77 -24.03 19.58 10.47
CA THR A 77 -24.05 18.20 10.95
C THR A 77 -24.55 18.11 12.38
N PRO A 78 -25.37 17.10 12.74
CA PRO A 78 -25.97 16.98 14.07
C PRO A 78 -24.94 16.79 15.20
N THR A 79 -23.79 16.23 14.86
CA THR A 79 -22.73 15.86 15.81
C THR A 79 -21.60 16.90 15.90
N TYR A 80 -21.77 18.04 15.22
CA TYR A 80 -20.73 19.06 15.17
C TYR A 80 -20.36 19.58 16.58
N SER A 81 -19.07 19.50 16.92
CA SER A 81 -18.56 19.88 18.24
C SER A 81 -17.25 20.69 18.21
N LEU A 82 -16.78 21.08 17.00
CA LEU A 82 -15.53 21.82 16.90
C LEU A 82 -15.69 23.26 17.32
N ALA A 83 -15.01 23.64 18.43
CA ALA A 83 -14.95 24.99 18.93
C ALA A 83 -13.54 25.36 19.37
N ASP A 84 -13.24 26.64 19.37
CA ASP A 84 -11.99 27.16 19.92
C ASP A 84 -12.05 27.32 21.45
N ALA A 85 -10.95 27.80 22.02
CA ALA A 85 -10.88 28.04 23.48
C ALA A 85 -11.88 29.08 24.02
N ASN A 86 -12.43 29.92 23.14
CA ASN A 86 -13.43 30.94 23.48
C ASN A 86 -14.86 30.42 23.31
N GLY A 87 -15.03 29.22 22.77
CA GLY A 87 -16.34 28.64 22.45
C GLY A 87 -16.85 29.00 21.06
N ASP A 88 -16.08 29.69 20.24
CA ASP A 88 -16.48 30.03 18.87
C ASP A 88 -16.33 28.81 17.95
N LYS A 89 -17.33 28.58 17.09
CA LYS A 89 -17.33 27.46 16.15
C LYS A 89 -16.18 27.56 15.16
N LEU A 90 -15.49 26.44 14.95
CA LEU A 90 -14.40 26.33 14.00
C LEU A 90 -14.90 25.70 12.69
N LEU A 91 -15.29 26.51 11.73
CA LEU A 91 -15.76 26.05 10.42
C LEU A 91 -14.59 25.82 9.45
N GLY A 92 -14.84 24.98 8.45
CA GLY A 92 -13.91 24.77 7.35
C GLY A 92 -13.80 25.98 6.42
N LEU A 93 -12.73 26.00 5.64
CA LEU A 93 -12.44 27.10 4.71
C LEU A 93 -13.61 27.39 3.76
N PHE A 94 -14.23 26.34 3.20
CA PHE A 94 -15.33 26.49 2.23
C PHE A 94 -16.67 26.86 2.88
N TYR A 95 -16.77 26.78 4.19
CA TYR A 95 -17.95 27.13 4.96
C TYR A 95 -17.77 28.42 5.79
N GLY A 96 -16.80 29.25 5.40
CA GLY A 96 -16.58 30.57 5.97
C GLY A 96 -15.72 30.65 7.23
N GLY A 97 -15.10 29.53 7.66
CA GLY A 97 -14.25 29.48 8.85
C GLY A 97 -12.83 30.03 8.66
N GLY A 98 -12.47 30.43 7.44
CA GLY A 98 -11.12 30.91 7.15
C GLY A 98 -10.05 29.83 7.30
N PHE A 99 -8.81 30.26 7.50
CA PHE A 99 -7.66 29.34 7.58
C PHE A 99 -7.37 28.81 9.00
N LYS A 100 -8.15 29.21 10.01
CA LYS A 100 -7.86 28.86 11.42
C LYS A 100 -7.90 27.34 11.65
N LEU A 101 -9.02 26.70 11.27
CA LEU A 101 -9.16 25.24 11.42
C LEU A 101 -8.15 24.48 10.56
N LEU A 102 -7.95 24.91 9.31
CA LEU A 102 -6.96 24.29 8.42
C LEU A 102 -5.55 24.37 9.01
N GLY A 103 -5.15 25.51 9.60
CA GLY A 103 -3.87 25.67 10.28
C GLY A 103 -3.72 24.73 11.48
N ILE A 104 -4.77 24.55 12.27
CA ILE A 104 -4.80 23.60 13.40
C ILE A 104 -4.59 22.17 12.89
N GLN A 105 -5.34 21.77 11.87
CA GLN A 105 -5.23 20.43 11.28
C GLN A 105 -3.85 20.15 10.70
N LEU A 106 -3.27 21.10 9.96
CA LEU A 106 -1.92 20.97 9.41
C LEU A 106 -0.86 20.85 10.51
N THR A 107 -0.98 21.63 11.58
CA THR A 107 -0.05 21.57 12.71
C THR A 107 -0.13 20.22 13.42
N GLY A 108 -1.34 19.74 13.71
CA GLY A 108 -1.57 18.41 14.31
C GLY A 108 -1.05 17.28 13.45
N MET A 109 -1.32 17.33 12.14
CA MET A 109 -0.84 16.35 11.16
C MET A 109 0.69 16.29 11.12
N LEU A 110 1.37 17.43 11.04
CA LEU A 110 2.82 17.49 11.00
C LEU A 110 3.45 16.99 12.31
N ALA A 111 2.86 17.33 13.46
CA ALA A 111 3.32 16.84 14.76
C ALA A 111 3.19 15.32 14.86
N THR A 112 2.05 14.77 14.44
CA THR A 112 1.80 13.31 14.41
C THR A 112 2.76 12.61 13.45
N ALA A 113 2.96 13.17 12.25
CA ALA A 113 3.89 12.60 11.26
C ALA A 113 5.33 12.58 11.79
N ALA A 114 5.79 13.67 12.40
CA ALA A 114 7.13 13.75 13.00
C ALA A 114 7.29 12.74 14.14
N TRP A 115 6.31 12.65 15.04
CA TRP A 115 6.32 11.68 16.14
C TRP A 115 6.37 10.25 15.62
N THR A 116 5.51 9.90 14.67
CA THR A 116 5.46 8.58 14.06
C THR A 116 6.76 8.23 13.37
N ALA A 117 7.31 9.14 12.56
CA ALA A 117 8.58 8.91 11.86
C ALA A 117 9.72 8.58 12.84
N VAL A 118 9.84 9.34 13.93
CA VAL A 118 10.88 9.12 14.94
C VAL A 118 10.66 7.79 15.66
N THR A 119 9.48 7.56 16.20
CA THR A 119 9.20 6.36 17.02
C THR A 119 9.29 5.08 16.20
N ILE A 120 8.73 5.06 14.99
CA ILE A 120 8.79 3.88 14.10
C ILE A 120 10.22 3.62 13.64
N THR A 121 10.99 4.66 13.28
CA THR A 121 12.40 4.48 12.91
C THR A 121 13.19 3.83 14.04
N ILE A 122 13.05 4.33 15.27
CA ILE A 122 13.72 3.74 16.45
C ILE A 122 13.29 2.28 16.63
N THR A 123 11.99 2.01 16.55
CA THR A 123 11.44 0.66 16.70
C THR A 123 12.03 -0.30 15.66
N PHE A 124 12.02 0.06 14.39
CA PHE A 124 12.57 -0.78 13.34
C PHE A 124 14.09 -0.97 13.43
N LEU A 125 14.84 0.04 13.90
CA LEU A 125 16.28 -0.11 14.15
C LEU A 125 16.55 -1.11 15.29
N ILE A 126 15.75 -1.10 16.34
CA ILE A 126 15.84 -2.07 17.44
C ILE A 126 15.53 -3.48 16.93
N ILE A 127 14.41 -3.66 16.21
CA ILE A 127 14.02 -4.95 15.64
C ILE A 127 15.10 -5.47 14.69
N LYS A 128 15.61 -4.61 13.80
CA LYS A 128 16.69 -4.96 12.86
C LYS A 128 17.92 -5.49 13.59
N LYS A 129 18.25 -4.91 14.74
CA LYS A 129 19.45 -5.29 15.51
C LYS A 129 19.25 -6.60 16.27
N ILE A 130 18.04 -6.91 16.73
CA ILE A 130 17.75 -8.06 17.59
C ILE A 130 17.34 -9.29 16.74
N PHE A 131 16.42 -9.13 15.82
CA PHE A 131 15.78 -10.21 15.06
C PHE A 131 16.15 -10.23 13.59
N GLY A 132 16.64 -9.13 13.03
CA GLY A 132 16.67 -8.91 11.58
C GLY A 132 15.34 -8.38 11.05
N LEU A 133 15.34 -7.86 9.83
CA LEU A 133 14.12 -7.35 9.16
C LEU A 133 13.81 -8.08 7.85
N ARG A 134 14.72 -8.90 7.37
CA ARG A 134 14.57 -9.64 6.11
C ARG A 134 14.89 -11.10 6.34
N VAL A 135 14.17 -11.94 5.65
CA VAL A 135 14.47 -13.36 5.50
C VAL A 135 15.71 -13.55 4.63
N SER A 136 16.23 -14.77 4.56
CA SER A 136 17.34 -15.08 3.67
C SER A 136 16.94 -14.87 2.19
N ALA A 137 17.93 -14.59 1.34
CA ALA A 137 17.67 -14.42 -0.10
C ALA A 137 17.08 -15.70 -0.74
N GLU A 138 17.42 -16.87 -0.21
CA GLU A 138 16.89 -18.15 -0.65
C GLU A 138 15.40 -18.30 -0.31
N GLU A 139 14.99 -17.96 0.92
CA GLU A 139 13.59 -17.94 1.34
C GLU A 139 12.77 -16.91 0.57
N GLU A 140 13.37 -15.74 0.26
CA GLU A 140 12.71 -14.69 -0.51
C GLU A 140 12.42 -15.15 -1.95
N ILE A 141 13.30 -15.93 -2.57
CA ILE A 141 13.12 -16.51 -3.91
C ILE A 141 12.12 -17.67 -3.88
N THR A 142 12.19 -18.53 -2.87
CA THR A 142 11.32 -19.72 -2.74
C THR A 142 9.89 -19.31 -2.36
N GLY A 143 9.73 -18.19 -1.67
CA GLY A 143 8.46 -17.73 -1.12
C GLY A 143 8.30 -18.10 0.36
N LEU A 144 7.55 -17.24 1.08
CA LEU A 144 7.39 -17.35 2.54
C LEU A 144 6.24 -18.26 2.96
N ASP A 145 5.40 -18.69 2.03
CA ASP A 145 4.20 -19.48 2.35
C ASP A 145 4.56 -20.81 3.00
N ALA A 146 5.60 -21.50 2.49
CA ALA A 146 6.04 -22.77 3.04
C ALA A 146 6.77 -22.60 4.38
N THR A 147 7.65 -21.60 4.49
CA THR A 147 8.53 -21.42 5.65
C THR A 147 7.83 -20.77 6.84
N GLU A 148 6.97 -19.77 6.61
CA GLU A 148 6.30 -19.05 7.69
C GLU A 148 4.90 -19.54 7.98
N HIS A 149 4.17 -20.00 6.96
CA HIS A 149 2.77 -20.42 7.11
C HIS A 149 2.56 -21.93 7.01
N GLY A 150 3.59 -22.71 6.65
CA GLY A 150 3.49 -24.15 6.49
C GLY A 150 2.56 -24.55 5.34
N LEU A 151 2.34 -23.67 4.37
CA LEU A 151 1.48 -23.89 3.22
C LEU A 151 2.33 -24.32 2.03
N GLU A 152 2.09 -25.52 1.52
CA GLU A 152 2.77 -25.98 0.30
C GLU A 152 2.37 -25.17 -0.93
N THR A 153 1.12 -24.67 -0.95
CA THR A 153 0.61 -23.75 -1.98
C THR A 153 -0.35 -22.74 -1.36
N ALA A 154 -0.13 -21.44 -1.59
CA ALA A 154 -1.01 -20.38 -1.10
C ALA A 154 -2.37 -20.34 -1.83
N TYR A 155 -2.40 -20.75 -3.10
CA TYR A 155 -3.59 -20.73 -3.94
C TYR A 155 -3.70 -22.01 -4.75
N ALA A 156 -4.91 -22.60 -4.79
CA ALA A 156 -5.17 -23.77 -5.61
C ALA A 156 -4.85 -23.48 -7.10
N GLY A 157 -3.96 -24.27 -7.67
CA GLY A 157 -3.51 -24.13 -9.07
C GLY A 157 -2.37 -23.12 -9.30
N PHE A 158 -1.83 -22.50 -8.26
CA PHE A 158 -0.63 -21.67 -8.37
C PHE A 158 0.60 -22.54 -8.05
N MET A 159 1.41 -22.81 -9.06
CA MET A 159 2.68 -23.54 -8.89
C MET A 159 3.75 -22.59 -8.37
N THR A 160 4.28 -22.82 -7.19
CA THR A 160 5.49 -22.14 -6.74
C THR A 160 6.70 -22.62 -7.56
N TYR A 161 7.66 -21.75 -7.81
CA TYR A 161 8.85 -22.04 -8.63
C TYR A 161 9.67 -23.24 -8.11
N GLY A 162 9.45 -23.65 -6.83
CA GLY A 162 10.12 -24.79 -6.20
C GLY A 162 9.59 -26.17 -6.61
N ASP A 163 8.39 -26.27 -7.17
CA ASP A 163 7.78 -27.58 -7.51
C ASP A 163 8.44 -28.28 -8.71
N HIS A 164 9.35 -27.59 -9.41
CA HIS A 164 10.08 -28.20 -10.53
C HIS A 164 11.35 -28.96 -10.13
N ILE A 165 11.69 -29.04 -8.83
CA ILE A 165 12.94 -29.66 -8.37
C ILE A 165 12.73 -31.06 -7.76
N SER A 166 11.52 -31.49 -7.49
CA SER A 166 11.31 -32.89 -7.05
C SER A 166 11.16 -33.82 -8.26
N SER A 167 12.27 -34.51 -8.55
CA SER A 167 12.45 -35.43 -9.67
C SER A 167 11.74 -36.79 -9.50
N ASP A 168 10.56 -36.84 -8.90
CA ASP A 168 9.83 -38.10 -8.76
C ASP A 168 8.32 -37.90 -8.83
N CYS A 169 7.82 -37.42 -9.98
CA CYS A 169 6.40 -37.52 -10.28
C CYS A 169 6.17 -38.01 -11.71
N THR A 170 6.07 -39.32 -11.85
CA THR A 170 5.45 -39.98 -13.01
C THR A 170 3.91 -39.79 -12.96
N THR A 171 3.47 -38.56 -13.02
CA THR A 171 2.06 -38.27 -13.28
C THR A 171 1.99 -37.31 -14.46
N THR A 172 1.59 -37.83 -15.59
CA THR A 172 1.29 -37.04 -16.80
C THR A 172 0.07 -36.15 -16.51
N VAL A 173 0.31 -34.94 -16.01
CA VAL A 173 -0.69 -33.89 -16.02
C VAL A 173 -0.74 -33.34 -17.43
N SER A 174 -1.81 -33.61 -18.15
CA SER A 174 -2.08 -32.96 -19.43
C SER A 174 -2.26 -31.47 -19.19
N THR A 175 -1.26 -30.69 -19.54
CA THR A 175 -1.32 -29.23 -19.58
C THR A 175 -2.46 -28.84 -20.52
N PRO A 176 -3.47 -28.06 -20.09
CA PRO A 176 -4.43 -27.51 -21.05
C PRO A 176 -3.63 -26.63 -22.02
N ALA A 177 -3.73 -26.96 -23.31
CA ALA A 177 -3.05 -26.20 -24.36
C ALA A 177 -3.52 -24.75 -24.30
N ILE A 178 -2.57 -23.84 -24.02
CA ILE A 178 -2.81 -22.40 -24.20
C ILE A 178 -3.04 -22.22 -25.71
N PRO A 179 -4.16 -21.61 -26.14
CA PRO A 179 -4.38 -21.38 -27.57
C PRO A 179 -3.24 -20.51 -28.14
N GLU A 180 -2.70 -20.94 -29.24
CA GLU A 180 -1.51 -20.39 -29.92
C GLU A 180 -1.62 -18.88 -30.28
N ASN A 181 -2.79 -18.28 -30.06
CA ASN A 181 -3.09 -16.88 -30.42
C ASN A 181 -3.15 -15.94 -29.22
N ALA A 182 -2.71 -16.36 -28.02
CA ALA A 182 -2.86 -15.57 -26.79
C ALA A 182 -1.63 -14.74 -26.41
N VAL A 183 -0.50 -14.86 -27.14
CA VAL A 183 0.73 -14.08 -26.86
C VAL A 183 1.16 -13.39 -28.17
N PRO A 184 1.29 -12.06 -28.21
CA PRO A 184 1.92 -11.38 -29.33
C PRO A 184 3.38 -11.82 -29.47
N GLU A 185 3.83 -12.15 -30.69
CA GLU A 185 5.17 -12.66 -30.99
C GLU A 185 6.34 -11.74 -30.58
N ASP A 186 6.07 -10.50 -30.20
CA ASP A 186 7.11 -9.48 -29.93
C ASP A 186 7.60 -9.44 -28.48
N GLU A 187 7.06 -10.24 -27.56
CA GLU A 187 7.51 -10.30 -26.15
C GLU A 187 8.09 -11.65 -25.69
N ALA A 188 8.59 -12.46 -26.59
CA ALA A 188 9.29 -13.67 -26.22
C ALA A 188 10.68 -13.34 -25.63
N VAL A 189 10.75 -13.18 -24.31
CA VAL A 189 12.02 -13.20 -23.59
C VAL A 189 12.61 -14.60 -23.76
N PRO A 190 13.84 -14.76 -24.29
CA PRO A 190 14.43 -16.07 -24.47
C PRO A 190 14.71 -16.71 -23.11
N VAL A 191 13.95 -17.73 -22.76
CA VAL A 191 14.24 -18.59 -21.61
C VAL A 191 15.48 -19.40 -21.97
N GLN A 192 16.63 -19.03 -21.43
CA GLN A 192 17.82 -19.88 -21.49
C GLN A 192 17.60 -21.10 -20.61
N VAL A 193 17.30 -22.22 -21.23
CA VAL A 193 17.37 -23.53 -20.58
C VAL A 193 18.84 -23.82 -20.32
N MET A 194 19.28 -23.67 -19.08
CA MET A 194 20.60 -24.15 -18.66
C MET A 194 20.58 -25.68 -18.64
N SER A 195 21.16 -26.31 -19.66
CA SER A 195 21.44 -27.73 -19.66
C SER A 195 22.51 -28.02 -18.57
N GLY A 196 22.18 -28.94 -17.67
CA GLY A 196 23.07 -29.34 -16.58
C GLY A 196 24.40 -29.84 -17.09
N GLY A 197 25.46 -29.11 -16.79
CA GLY A 197 26.85 -29.51 -16.92
C GLY A 197 27.54 -29.32 -15.57
N THR A 198 28.01 -30.41 -15.00
CA THR A 198 28.87 -30.40 -13.82
C THR A 198 30.14 -29.59 -14.10
N GLY A 199 30.27 -28.44 -13.46
CA GLY A 199 31.48 -27.63 -13.54
C GLY A 199 31.51 -26.62 -12.39
N VAL A 200 32.51 -26.81 -11.55
CA VAL A 200 32.88 -25.98 -10.40
C VAL A 200 32.95 -24.51 -10.81
N ALA A 201 32.19 -23.66 -10.15
CA ALA A 201 32.26 -22.21 -10.33
C ALA A 201 33.28 -21.64 -9.33
N SER A 202 34.35 -21.08 -9.84
CA SER A 202 35.17 -20.08 -9.18
C SER A 202 34.89 -18.71 -9.83
N ASP A 203 34.78 -17.70 -8.96
CA ASP A 203 34.88 -16.28 -9.26
C ASP A 203 33.65 -15.55 -9.88
N VAL A 204 32.80 -14.99 -8.98
CA VAL A 204 32.11 -13.73 -9.27
C VAL A 204 32.57 -12.70 -8.25
N LYS A 205 33.39 -11.75 -8.71
CA LYS A 205 33.65 -10.47 -8.05
C LYS A 205 32.47 -9.52 -8.32
N LEU A 206 32.16 -8.76 -7.30
CA LEU A 206 31.18 -7.67 -7.18
C LEU A 206 31.12 -6.71 -8.37
#